data_abcba36aea507cd799d3145da1b80fe4
#
_entry.id   abcba36aea507cd799d3145da1b80fe4
#
_cell.length_a   1.000
_cell.length_b   1.000
_cell.length_c   1.000
_cell.angle_alpha   90.00
_cell.angle_beta   90.00
_cell.angle_gamma   90.00
#
_symmetry.space_group_name_H-M   'P 1'
#
loop_
_entity.id
_entity.type
_entity.pdbx_description
1 polymer ?
#
loop_
_entity_poly.entity_id
_entity_poly.type
_entity_poly.pdbx_seq_one_letter_code
_entity_poly.pdbx_strand_id
1 'polypeptide(L)'
;MKKKNTKQRYLSPSFKKGAIKENKEKDEFKINLIVNGNQDDDDEAMSPQPKRRSKNQSKRLSLNEESPNKHHRKSIDDDINIESKNSKDMKISDAQNHIKKISYISQAGKGEDGFTKVNQDSYLVDLNEFKLGDFNVFGVLDGHGLNGHLVSQFVSKYIKSHLHKNKHLKHLTDEESVYNTLKNNNYEIIRKLYTHAEREVGKSDIDANFSGTTCVVVFQAGEKLITANVGDSRAIIVKGDEVYPLSIDQKPNNENELKRILKHGGEVSQYEEDGIKSGPYRVWKKGEMYPGIAMSRSIGDLVASTLGVIPEPEYTENIIDKDTKFIIVASDGVWEFLDNKTVKNLVMPFYLKGDPEGAAKALIAESTRWWNQEDIVVDDITVVAVFF
;
A
#
# COMPACT_ATOMS: atom_id res chain seq x y z
N MET A 1 25.89 58.43 -14.02
CA MET A 1 26.35 57.05 -14.00
C MET A 1 25.28 56.15 -13.39
N LYS A 2 24.49 55.46 -14.21
CA LYS A 2 23.39 54.60 -13.79
C LYS A 2 23.91 53.16 -13.69
N LYS A 3 23.87 52.55 -12.48
CA LYS A 3 24.16 51.15 -12.28
C LYS A 3 22.93 50.33 -12.65
N LYS A 4 23.07 49.47 -13.66
CA LYS A 4 22.08 48.46 -14.06
C LYS A 4 22.19 47.26 -13.11
N ASN A 5 21.13 46.98 -12.34
CA ASN A 5 20.97 45.73 -11.64
C ASN A 5 20.41 44.67 -12.59
N THR A 6 21.22 43.69 -12.91
CA THR A 6 20.82 42.53 -13.71
C THR A 6 20.32 41.43 -12.74
N LYS A 7 19.00 41.24 -12.67
CA LYS A 7 18.40 40.09 -12.00
C LYS A 7 18.51 38.90 -12.94
N GLN A 8 19.35 37.95 -12.61
CA GLN A 8 19.35 36.62 -13.23
C GLN A 8 18.09 35.89 -12.72
N ARG A 9 17.13 35.67 -13.62
CA ARG A 9 16.02 34.75 -13.43
C ARG A 9 16.54 33.34 -13.78
N TYR A 10 16.53 32.47 -12.80
CA TYR A 10 16.61 31.03 -13.09
C TYR A 10 15.29 30.60 -13.70
N LEU A 11 15.35 30.23 -14.98
CA LEU A 11 14.27 29.60 -15.72
C LEU A 11 14.33 28.10 -15.39
N SER A 12 13.29 27.59 -14.74
CA SER A 12 12.98 26.17 -14.69
C SER A 12 12.68 25.66 -16.12
N PRO A 13 13.10 24.42 -16.49
CA PRO A 13 12.80 23.89 -17.80
C PRO A 13 11.31 23.57 -17.90
N SER A 14 10.59 24.37 -18.69
CA SER A 14 9.25 24.03 -19.16
C SER A 14 9.34 22.80 -20.06
N PHE A 15 8.70 21.71 -19.67
CA PHE A 15 8.47 20.56 -20.54
C PHE A 15 7.56 21.00 -21.70
N LYS A 16 8.15 21.27 -22.84
CA LYS A 16 7.42 21.35 -24.10
C LYS A 16 6.92 19.96 -24.45
N LYS A 17 5.62 19.82 -24.64
CA LYS A 17 5.01 18.67 -25.32
C LYS A 17 5.70 18.47 -26.68
N GLY A 18 6.69 17.60 -26.71
CA GLY A 18 7.30 17.12 -27.93
C GLY A 18 6.40 16.06 -28.52
N ALA A 19 5.87 16.33 -29.70
CA ALA A 19 5.16 15.36 -30.51
C ALA A 19 6.09 14.17 -30.80
N ILE A 20 5.79 13.02 -30.22
CA ILE A 20 6.42 11.76 -30.57
C ILE A 20 5.87 11.36 -31.92
N LYS A 21 6.75 11.33 -32.94
CA LYS A 21 6.45 10.72 -34.23
C LYS A 21 6.26 9.23 -34.02
N GLU A 22 5.04 8.76 -34.21
CA GLU A 22 4.71 7.35 -34.34
C GLU A 22 5.45 6.75 -35.55
N ASN A 23 6.38 5.85 -35.29
CA ASN A 23 6.77 4.85 -36.28
C ASN A 23 5.74 3.72 -36.19
N LYS A 24 4.88 3.68 -37.21
CA LYS A 24 3.95 2.58 -37.44
C LYS A 24 4.75 1.39 -37.98
N GLU A 25 5.01 0.41 -37.14
CA GLU A 25 5.10 -0.98 -37.59
C GLU A 25 3.82 -1.67 -37.16
N LYS A 26 3.10 -2.11 -38.20
CA LYS A 26 1.82 -2.80 -38.09
C LYS A 26 2.10 -4.27 -37.79
N ASP A 27 1.75 -4.73 -36.60
CA ASP A 27 1.42 -6.14 -36.38
C ASP A 27 -0.07 -6.23 -36.01
N GLU A 28 -0.86 -6.59 -37.03
CA GLU A 28 -2.27 -6.91 -36.88
C GLU A 28 -2.44 -8.24 -36.15
N PHE A 29 -2.76 -8.20 -34.87
CA PHE A 29 -3.35 -9.35 -34.19
C PHE A 29 -4.88 -9.31 -34.37
N LYS A 30 -5.38 -10.12 -35.33
CA LYS A 30 -6.82 -10.39 -35.47
C LYS A 30 -7.29 -11.27 -34.34
N ILE A 31 -8.09 -10.74 -33.43
CA ILE A 31 -8.90 -11.53 -32.52
C ILE A 31 -10.20 -11.88 -33.22
N ASN A 32 -10.34 -13.15 -33.60
CA ASN A 32 -11.61 -13.71 -34.08
C ASN A 32 -12.54 -13.93 -32.89
N LEU A 33 -13.54 -13.06 -32.76
CA LEU A 33 -14.70 -13.30 -31.90
C LEU A 33 -15.63 -14.27 -32.65
N ILE A 34 -15.70 -15.51 -32.17
CA ILE A 34 -16.77 -16.44 -32.58
C ILE A 34 -17.99 -16.11 -31.72
N VAL A 35 -18.94 -15.46 -32.35
CA VAL A 35 -20.29 -15.30 -31.81
C VAL A 35 -21.09 -16.51 -32.28
N ASN A 36 -21.38 -17.46 -31.41
CA ASN A 36 -22.41 -18.46 -31.66
C ASN A 36 -23.74 -17.88 -31.22
N GLY A 37 -24.55 -17.48 -32.20
CA GLY A 37 -25.94 -17.22 -32.02
C GLY A 37 -26.72 -18.54 -32.02
N ASN A 38 -27.63 -18.68 -31.08
CA ASN A 38 -28.84 -19.48 -31.25
C ASN A 38 -30.02 -18.57 -30.95
N GLN A 39 -30.81 -18.39 -31.99
CA GLN A 39 -32.20 -17.96 -31.91
C GLN A 39 -33.00 -19.13 -31.40
N ASP A 40 -34.01 -18.85 -30.59
CA ASP A 40 -35.41 -19.21 -30.80
C ASP A 40 -36.28 -18.79 -29.61
N ASP A 41 -37.26 -18.06 -29.98
CA ASP A 41 -38.74 -18.03 -29.79
C ASP A 41 -39.34 -17.47 -28.50
N ASP A 42 -40.06 -16.39 -28.76
CA ASP A 42 -41.38 -15.94 -28.31
C ASP A 42 -42.00 -16.53 -27.03
N ASP A 43 -42.36 -15.65 -26.09
CA ASP A 43 -43.76 -15.48 -25.69
C ASP A 43 -43.99 -14.21 -24.84
N GLU A 44 -45.06 -13.50 -25.22
CA GLU A 44 -45.66 -12.36 -24.55
C GLU A 44 -46.21 -12.71 -23.14
N ALA A 45 -46.12 -11.79 -22.18
CA ALA A 45 -47.30 -11.29 -21.45
C ALA A 45 -47.01 -10.34 -20.29
N MET A 46 -47.58 -9.18 -20.39
CA MET A 46 -48.20 -8.35 -19.35
C MET A 46 -47.39 -7.80 -18.17
N SER A 47 -47.19 -6.49 -18.28
CA SER A 47 -47.06 -5.59 -17.13
C SER A 47 -48.34 -5.44 -16.33
N PRO A 48 -48.30 -5.06 -15.08
CA PRO A 48 -49.08 -3.88 -14.68
C PRO A 48 -48.28 -2.84 -13.88
N GLN A 49 -48.61 -1.60 -14.18
CA GLN A 49 -48.19 -0.32 -13.63
C GLN A 49 -48.72 -0.05 -12.21
N PRO A 50 -48.24 1.02 -11.55
CA PRO A 50 -48.20 1.13 -10.09
C PRO A 50 -49.42 1.84 -9.48
N LYS A 51 -49.73 1.53 -8.25
CA LYS A 51 -50.71 2.30 -7.44
C LYS A 51 -49.99 3.20 -6.42
N ARG A 52 -50.14 4.52 -6.63
CA ARG A 52 -49.97 5.57 -5.61
C ARG A 52 -51.05 5.46 -4.52
N ARG A 53 -50.64 5.70 -3.27
CA ARG A 53 -51.40 6.36 -2.18
C ARG A 53 -50.54 6.28 -0.92
N SER A 54 -50.52 7.19 0.01
CA SER A 54 -50.89 8.57 0.29
C SER A 54 -50.41 8.88 1.71
N LYS A 55 -50.11 10.13 1.97
CA LYS A 55 -49.75 10.79 3.23
C LYS A 55 -50.51 10.29 4.47
N ASN A 56 -49.81 10.23 5.64
CA ASN A 56 -50.25 10.91 6.87
C ASN A 56 -49.15 10.81 7.93
N GLN A 57 -48.66 11.94 8.33
CA GLN A 57 -48.95 12.72 9.55
C GLN A 57 -48.17 12.27 10.80
N SER A 58 -47.31 13.17 11.14
CA SER A 58 -46.69 13.51 12.42
C SER A 58 -47.52 13.15 13.69
N LYS A 59 -46.84 12.60 14.69
CA LYS A 59 -47.15 12.89 16.09
C LYS A 59 -45.85 13.06 16.89
N ARG A 60 -45.59 14.29 17.32
CA ARG A 60 -44.79 14.63 18.47
C ARG A 60 -45.44 14.05 19.72
N LEU A 61 -44.67 13.46 20.59
CA LEU A 61 -44.93 13.38 22.02
C LEU A 61 -43.64 13.62 22.78
N SER A 62 -43.68 14.62 23.59
CA SER A 62 -42.66 15.09 24.52
C SER A 62 -42.88 14.49 25.91
N LEU A 63 -41.78 14.49 26.70
CA LEU A 63 -41.66 14.41 28.17
C LEU A 63 -41.74 12.98 28.77
N ASN A 64 -40.78 12.51 29.55
CA ASN A 64 -40.31 13.07 30.83
C ASN A 64 -39.00 12.45 31.28
N GLU A 65 -38.26 13.24 32.04
CA GLU A 65 -37.04 12.90 32.78
C GLU A 65 -37.30 11.83 33.84
N GLU A 66 -36.33 10.93 34.01
CA GLU A 66 -35.87 10.44 35.30
C GLU A 66 -34.53 9.67 35.14
N SER A 67 -33.45 10.20 35.68
CA SER A 67 -32.23 9.45 36.04
C SER A 67 -32.35 9.10 37.54
N PRO A 68 -31.50 8.23 38.16
CA PRO A 68 -30.15 7.86 37.79
C PRO A 68 -29.79 6.38 38.00
N ASN A 69 -28.78 5.86 37.30
CA ASN A 69 -27.89 4.91 37.92
C ASN A 69 -26.49 4.96 37.29
N LYS A 70 -25.55 5.38 38.12
CA LYS A 70 -24.10 5.41 37.88
C LYS A 70 -23.58 3.99 37.72
N HIS A 71 -23.20 3.60 36.51
CA HIS A 71 -22.19 2.59 36.31
C HIS A 71 -21.03 3.21 35.57
N HIS A 72 -19.89 3.21 36.21
CA HIS A 72 -18.59 3.64 35.71
C HIS A 72 -18.29 2.98 34.37
N ARG A 73 -18.53 3.69 33.29
CA ARG A 73 -17.77 3.49 32.05
C ARG A 73 -16.49 4.31 32.20
N LYS A 74 -15.37 3.60 32.37
CA LYS A 74 -14.06 4.21 32.12
C LYS A 74 -14.05 4.65 30.67
N SER A 75 -14.03 5.96 30.46
CA SER A 75 -13.71 6.59 29.20
C SER A 75 -12.26 6.21 28.86
N ILE A 76 -12.08 5.52 27.74
CA ILE A 76 -10.78 5.37 27.08
C ILE A 76 -10.68 6.57 26.12
N ASP A 77 -10.62 7.76 26.71
CA ASP A 77 -10.19 9.00 26.07
C ASP A 77 -8.95 9.42 26.86
N ASP A 78 -7.81 8.79 26.55
CA ASP A 78 -6.52 9.30 26.99
C ASP A 78 -5.51 9.11 25.85
N ASP A 79 -5.18 10.24 25.24
CA ASP A 79 -3.88 10.57 24.66
C ASP A 79 -3.30 9.60 23.60
N ILE A 80 -3.88 9.62 22.38
CA ILE A 80 -3.08 9.32 21.21
C ILE A 80 -2.25 10.56 20.89
N ASN A 81 -1.28 10.78 21.74
CA ASN A 81 -0.15 11.65 21.43
C ASN A 81 0.70 10.87 20.41
N ILE A 82 0.64 11.28 19.15
CA ILE A 82 1.52 10.75 18.10
C ILE A 82 2.92 11.31 18.38
N GLU A 83 3.58 10.70 19.35
CA GLU A 83 5.02 10.83 19.45
C GLU A 83 5.64 10.19 18.22
N SER A 84 6.26 11.02 17.37
CA SER A 84 7.35 10.59 16.52
C SER A 84 8.36 9.88 17.42
N LYS A 85 8.27 8.55 17.51
CA LYS A 85 9.27 7.76 18.24
C LYS A 85 10.56 7.90 17.45
N ASN A 86 11.36 8.87 17.88
CA ASN A 86 12.71 9.11 17.42
C ASN A 86 13.47 7.80 17.36
N SER A 87 14.19 7.62 16.26
CA SER A 87 15.22 6.62 16.07
C SER A 87 15.98 6.38 17.38
N LYS A 88 15.72 5.27 18.04
CA LYS A 88 16.68 4.78 19.01
C LYS A 88 17.89 4.35 18.21
N ASP A 89 19.04 5.00 18.43
CA ASP A 89 20.34 4.45 18.09
C ASP A 89 20.48 3.12 18.83
N MET A 90 19.90 2.06 18.30
CA MET A 90 20.13 0.72 18.77
C MET A 90 21.56 0.38 18.33
N LYS A 91 22.51 0.43 19.28
CA LYS A 91 23.80 -0.22 19.13
C LYS A 91 23.50 -1.71 19.00
N ILE A 92 23.52 -2.18 17.76
CA ILE A 92 23.40 -3.60 17.44
C ILE A 92 24.74 -4.21 17.81
N SER A 93 24.73 -5.30 18.58
CA SER A 93 25.93 -6.01 18.99
C SER A 93 26.76 -6.45 17.78
N ASP A 94 28.09 -6.32 17.85
CA ASP A 94 29.09 -6.47 16.79
C ASP A 94 29.18 -7.84 16.10
N ALA A 95 28.25 -8.73 16.26
CA ALA A 95 28.23 -10.05 15.64
C ALA A 95 27.28 -10.07 14.44
N GLN A 96 27.86 -9.97 13.25
CA GLN A 96 27.27 -10.35 11.94
C GLN A 96 25.87 -9.77 11.60
N ASN A 97 25.60 -8.51 11.91
CA ASN A 97 24.38 -7.87 11.43
C ASN A 97 24.68 -7.06 10.17
N HIS A 98 24.01 -7.39 9.07
CA HIS A 98 24.17 -6.67 7.80
C HIS A 98 23.57 -5.26 7.86
N ILE A 99 22.49 -5.08 8.64
CA ILE A 99 21.87 -3.76 8.82
C ILE A 99 22.73 -2.92 9.77
N LYS A 100 23.32 -1.85 9.25
CA LYS A 100 24.09 -0.90 10.06
C LYS A 100 23.20 0.12 10.75
N LYS A 101 22.19 0.63 10.03
CA LYS A 101 21.24 1.62 10.54
C LYS A 101 19.90 1.48 9.88
N ILE A 102 18.84 1.82 10.60
CA ILE A 102 17.46 1.87 10.10
C ILE A 102 16.75 3.10 10.65
N SER A 103 15.89 3.67 9.84
CA SER A 103 14.90 4.66 10.28
C SER A 103 13.57 4.38 9.62
N TYR A 104 12.49 4.69 10.32
CA TYR A 104 11.13 4.60 9.81
C TYR A 104 10.30 5.77 10.31
N ILE A 105 9.58 6.41 9.39
CA ILE A 105 8.76 7.59 9.65
C ILE A 105 7.44 7.39 8.90
N SER A 106 6.34 7.69 9.58
CA SER A 106 5.01 7.73 9.01
C SER A 106 4.39 9.10 9.32
N GLN A 107 3.95 9.80 8.28
CA GLN A 107 3.37 11.14 8.36
C GLN A 107 1.95 11.11 7.79
N ALA A 108 0.99 11.58 8.59
CA ALA A 108 -0.37 11.77 8.13
C ALA A 108 -0.45 12.83 7.03
N GLY A 109 -1.29 12.58 6.05
CA GLY A 109 -1.60 13.50 4.99
C GLY A 109 -2.57 14.59 5.38
N LYS A 110 -3.15 15.27 4.36
CA LYS A 110 -4.14 16.36 4.55
C LYS A 110 -5.35 16.12 3.64
N GLY A 111 -6.53 16.37 4.17
CA GLY A 111 -7.76 16.37 3.41
C GLY A 111 -7.93 17.63 2.55
N GLU A 112 -8.99 17.67 1.75
CA GLU A 112 -9.38 18.81 0.91
C GLU A 112 -9.61 20.11 1.74
N ASP A 113 -10.02 19.97 2.99
CA ASP A 113 -10.17 21.06 3.96
C ASP A 113 -8.86 21.60 4.51
N GLY A 114 -7.72 21.00 4.12
CA GLY A 114 -6.37 21.34 4.57
C GLY A 114 -6.02 20.84 5.98
N PHE A 115 -6.94 20.17 6.67
CA PHE A 115 -6.68 19.56 7.97
C PHE A 115 -5.96 18.22 7.83
N THR A 116 -5.18 17.88 8.84
CA THR A 116 -4.52 16.56 8.92
C THR A 116 -5.57 15.47 9.04
N LYS A 117 -5.52 14.49 8.14
CA LYS A 117 -6.39 13.31 8.18
C LYS A 117 -5.88 12.27 9.18
N VAL A 118 -6.70 11.27 9.49
CA VAL A 118 -6.25 10.10 10.24
C VAL A 118 -5.24 9.34 9.39
N ASN A 119 -4.05 9.13 9.92
CA ASN A 119 -3.02 8.35 9.22
C ASN A 119 -3.46 6.89 9.10
N GLN A 120 -3.63 6.41 7.87
CA GLN A 120 -4.06 5.04 7.58
C GLN A 120 -2.87 4.12 7.31
N ASP A 121 -1.68 4.68 7.10
CA ASP A 121 -0.45 3.91 6.95
C ASP A 121 -0.02 3.25 8.26
N SER A 122 0.64 2.13 8.11
CA SER A 122 1.34 1.44 9.19
C SER A 122 2.69 0.92 8.69
N TYR A 123 3.60 0.70 9.60
CA TYR A 123 4.86 0.02 9.29
C TYR A 123 5.02 -1.22 10.18
N LEU A 124 5.85 -2.13 9.71
CA LEU A 124 6.30 -3.29 10.46
C LEU A 124 7.83 -3.21 10.53
N VAL A 125 8.40 -3.17 11.72
CA VAL A 125 9.84 -3.26 11.94
C VAL A 125 10.07 -4.20 13.11
N ASP A 126 10.84 -5.25 12.86
CA ASP A 126 11.18 -6.28 13.82
C ASP A 126 12.63 -6.69 13.57
N LEU A 127 13.54 -6.17 14.40
CA LEU A 127 14.97 -6.36 14.24
C LEU A 127 15.49 -7.30 15.31
N ASN A 128 15.99 -8.47 14.88
CA ASN A 128 16.66 -9.44 15.75
C ASN A 128 15.87 -9.86 17.02
N GLU A 129 14.56 -9.63 17.03
CA GLU A 129 13.71 -10.02 18.18
C GLU A 129 13.60 -11.54 18.31
N PHE A 130 13.86 -12.27 17.24
CA PHE A 130 13.82 -13.73 17.21
C PHE A 130 15.03 -14.39 17.88
N LYS A 131 16.09 -13.63 18.15
CA LYS A 131 17.38 -14.17 18.63
C LYS A 131 17.94 -15.30 17.72
N LEU A 132 17.65 -15.19 16.44
CA LEU A 132 18.01 -16.14 15.38
C LEU A 132 19.20 -15.61 14.55
N GLY A 133 20.13 -14.90 15.17
CA GLY A 133 21.20 -14.23 14.44
C GLY A 133 20.68 -13.00 13.67
N ASP A 134 21.09 -12.83 12.42
CA ASP A 134 20.70 -11.70 11.58
C ASP A 134 19.38 -11.97 10.82
N PHE A 135 18.29 -12.17 11.58
CA PHE A 135 16.94 -12.26 11.01
C PHE A 135 16.13 -11.03 11.36
N ASN A 136 15.80 -10.26 10.33
CA ASN A 136 15.09 -8.99 10.44
C ASN A 136 13.89 -8.97 9.49
N VAL A 137 12.84 -8.26 9.91
CA VAL A 137 11.61 -8.09 9.12
C VAL A 137 11.22 -6.62 9.14
N PHE A 138 11.00 -6.04 7.97
CA PHE A 138 10.56 -4.66 7.85
C PHE A 138 9.66 -4.46 6.63
N GLY A 139 8.69 -3.55 6.74
CA GLY A 139 7.70 -3.34 5.70
C GLY A 139 6.80 -2.15 5.94
N VAL A 140 5.95 -1.87 4.95
CA VAL A 140 4.95 -0.80 4.94
C VAL A 140 3.60 -1.38 4.56
N LEU A 141 2.56 -0.86 5.19
CA LEU A 141 1.16 -1.21 4.97
C LEU A 141 0.38 0.10 4.82
N ASP A 142 -0.16 0.34 3.65
CA ASP A 142 -0.94 1.50 3.29
C ASP A 142 -2.42 1.16 3.41
N GLY A 143 -3.08 1.75 4.38
CA GLY A 143 -4.48 1.50 4.68
C GLY A 143 -5.41 2.45 3.91
N HIS A 144 -6.49 1.92 3.35
CA HIS A 144 -7.46 2.70 2.60
C HIS A 144 -8.92 2.39 2.98
N GLY A 145 -9.82 3.27 2.57
CA GLY A 145 -11.23 3.20 2.96
C GLY A 145 -11.49 3.82 4.34
N LEU A 146 -12.70 3.69 4.84
CA LEU A 146 -13.11 4.34 6.09
C LEU A 146 -12.31 3.84 7.31
N ASN A 147 -12.03 2.54 7.34
CA ASN A 147 -11.36 1.85 8.46
C ASN A 147 -9.93 1.37 8.10
N GLY A 148 -9.30 1.93 7.06
CA GLY A 148 -7.97 1.52 6.59
C GLY A 148 -6.92 1.53 7.68
N HIS A 149 -6.93 2.53 8.55
CA HIS A 149 -6.03 2.63 9.71
C HIS A 149 -6.17 1.46 10.69
N LEU A 150 -7.38 0.92 10.86
CA LEU A 150 -7.61 -0.24 11.72
C LEU A 150 -7.12 -1.52 11.03
N VAL A 151 -7.34 -1.64 9.71
CA VAL A 151 -6.91 -2.80 8.93
C VAL A 151 -5.39 -2.87 8.85
N SER A 152 -4.71 -1.78 8.47
CA SER A 152 -3.25 -1.75 8.37
C SER A 152 -2.55 -2.06 9.70
N GLN A 153 -3.05 -1.48 10.81
CA GLN A 153 -2.54 -1.77 12.15
C GLN A 153 -2.80 -3.21 12.58
N PHE A 154 -3.99 -3.74 12.28
CA PHE A 154 -4.32 -5.13 12.59
C PHE A 154 -3.38 -6.08 11.87
N VAL A 155 -3.20 -5.90 10.55
CA VAL A 155 -2.36 -6.77 9.72
C VAL A 155 -0.89 -6.70 10.15
N SER A 156 -0.35 -5.50 10.42
CA SER A 156 1.01 -5.33 10.92
C SER A 156 1.24 -6.10 12.23
N LYS A 157 0.34 -5.93 13.21
CA LYS A 157 0.40 -6.66 14.49
C LYS A 157 0.21 -8.17 14.32
N TYR A 158 -0.68 -8.57 13.41
CA TYR A 158 -0.94 -9.98 13.10
C TYR A 158 0.32 -10.66 12.57
N ILE A 159 0.94 -10.10 11.52
CA ILE A 159 2.16 -10.66 10.92
C ILE A 159 3.27 -10.79 11.96
N LYS A 160 3.58 -9.72 12.70
CA LYS A 160 4.61 -9.72 13.74
C LYS A 160 4.35 -10.83 14.77
N SER A 161 3.15 -10.87 15.35
CA SER A 161 2.83 -11.84 16.40
C SER A 161 2.84 -13.29 15.93
N HIS A 162 2.44 -13.55 14.67
CA HIS A 162 2.37 -14.90 14.12
C HIS A 162 3.74 -15.41 13.65
N LEU A 163 4.62 -14.52 13.20
CA LEU A 163 6.02 -14.87 12.98
C LEU A 163 6.67 -15.35 14.28
N HIS A 164 6.56 -14.58 15.37
CA HIS A 164 7.12 -14.94 16.67
C HIS A 164 6.56 -16.26 17.25
N LYS A 165 5.30 -16.55 16.97
CA LYS A 165 4.65 -17.80 17.43
C LYS A 165 4.86 -18.97 16.48
N ASN A 166 5.53 -18.76 15.32
CA ASN A 166 5.67 -19.80 14.33
C ASN A 166 6.54 -20.94 14.83
N LYS A 167 5.92 -22.14 14.92
CA LYS A 167 6.59 -23.34 15.48
C LYS A 167 7.77 -23.83 14.63
N HIS A 168 7.80 -23.50 13.35
CA HIS A 168 8.88 -23.89 12.45
C HIS A 168 10.07 -22.93 12.48
N LEU A 169 9.85 -21.67 12.88
CA LEU A 169 10.91 -20.65 12.97
C LEU A 169 11.57 -20.62 14.36
N LYS A 170 10.78 -20.69 15.42
CA LYS A 170 11.23 -20.47 16.82
C LYS A 170 12.33 -21.41 17.34
N HIS A 171 12.62 -22.48 16.64
CA HIS A 171 13.65 -23.46 17.02
C HIS A 171 14.89 -23.43 16.15
N LEU A 172 14.89 -22.56 15.11
CA LEU A 172 16.04 -22.42 14.24
C LEU A 172 17.12 -21.59 14.95
N THR A 173 18.36 -21.84 14.60
CA THR A 173 19.54 -21.23 15.23
C THR A 173 20.46 -20.49 14.25
N ASP A 174 20.15 -20.57 12.96
CA ASP A 174 20.94 -19.95 11.90
C ASP A 174 20.06 -19.38 10.79
N GLU A 175 20.56 -18.38 10.11
CA GLU A 175 19.87 -17.60 9.06
C GLU A 175 19.57 -18.44 7.82
N GLU A 176 20.45 -19.36 7.46
CA GLU A 176 20.26 -20.24 6.30
C GLU A 176 19.04 -21.14 6.46
N SER A 177 18.90 -21.71 7.66
CA SER A 177 17.73 -22.54 8.02
C SER A 177 16.44 -21.70 8.04
N VAL A 178 16.51 -20.45 8.52
CA VAL A 178 15.37 -19.50 8.51
C VAL A 178 14.95 -19.22 7.07
N TYR A 179 15.91 -18.83 6.21
CA TYR A 179 15.64 -18.53 4.81
C TYR A 179 15.01 -19.72 4.10
N ASN A 180 15.62 -20.91 4.23
CA ASN A 180 15.12 -22.12 3.59
C ASN A 180 13.73 -22.52 4.08
N THR A 181 13.45 -22.31 5.37
CA THR A 181 12.12 -22.57 5.95
C THR A 181 11.08 -21.59 5.45
N LEU A 182 11.40 -20.31 5.29
CA LEU A 182 10.50 -19.31 4.72
C LEU A 182 10.23 -19.56 3.24
N LYS A 183 11.25 -20.01 2.48
CA LYS A 183 11.15 -20.32 1.06
C LYS A 183 10.42 -21.63 0.78
N ASN A 184 10.39 -22.55 1.73
CA ASN A 184 9.87 -23.90 1.55
C ASN A 184 8.39 -23.89 1.14
N ASN A 185 7.98 -24.92 0.38
CA ASN A 185 6.61 -25.11 -0.09
C ASN A 185 6.01 -23.86 -0.76
N ASN A 186 6.80 -23.20 -1.61
CA ASN A 186 6.38 -21.98 -2.30
C ASN A 186 5.95 -20.88 -1.30
N TYR A 187 6.85 -20.57 -0.36
CA TYR A 187 6.67 -19.53 0.66
C TYR A 187 5.44 -19.75 1.56
N GLU A 188 5.09 -21.01 1.85
CA GLU A 188 3.87 -21.38 2.54
C GLU A 188 3.66 -20.59 3.86
N ILE A 189 4.73 -20.38 4.64
CA ILE A 189 4.65 -19.64 5.90
C ILE A 189 4.23 -18.19 5.64
N ILE A 190 4.92 -17.52 4.70
CA ILE A 190 4.62 -16.13 4.36
C ILE A 190 3.22 -16.02 3.76
N ARG A 191 2.88 -16.87 2.79
CA ARG A 191 1.54 -16.90 2.19
C ARG A 191 0.44 -17.04 3.24
N LYS A 192 0.63 -17.92 4.22
CA LYS A 192 -0.32 -18.09 5.32
C LYS A 192 -0.44 -16.86 6.21
N LEU A 193 0.64 -16.10 6.41
CA LEU A 193 0.55 -14.84 7.17
C LEU A 193 -0.42 -13.87 6.51
N TYR A 194 -0.35 -13.69 5.19
CA TYR A 194 -1.20 -12.77 4.45
C TYR A 194 -2.64 -13.29 4.34
N THR A 195 -2.84 -14.50 3.85
CA THR A 195 -4.19 -15.08 3.64
C THR A 195 -4.95 -15.32 4.96
N HIS A 196 -4.23 -15.61 6.03
CA HIS A 196 -4.87 -15.73 7.34
C HIS A 196 -5.14 -14.36 7.97
N ALA A 197 -4.28 -13.34 7.74
CA ALA A 197 -4.58 -11.98 8.16
C ALA A 197 -5.89 -11.50 7.55
N GLU A 198 -6.09 -11.68 6.24
CA GLU A 198 -7.35 -11.44 5.53
C GLU A 198 -8.53 -12.10 6.22
N ARG A 199 -8.42 -13.41 6.46
CA ARG A 199 -9.49 -14.17 7.12
C ARG A 199 -9.79 -13.66 8.52
N GLU A 200 -8.79 -13.28 9.30
CA GLU A 200 -8.98 -12.79 10.67
C GLU A 200 -9.48 -11.35 10.70
N VAL A 201 -9.11 -10.50 9.72
CA VAL A 201 -9.75 -9.19 9.48
C VAL A 201 -11.25 -9.38 9.25
N GLY A 202 -11.63 -10.30 8.35
CA GLY A 202 -13.05 -10.59 8.05
C GLY A 202 -13.86 -11.17 9.22
N LYS A 203 -13.20 -11.62 10.30
CA LYS A 203 -13.85 -12.11 11.52
C LYS A 203 -13.83 -11.10 12.67
N SER A 204 -13.05 -10.05 12.54
CA SER A 204 -12.92 -9.00 13.55
C SER A 204 -14.13 -8.07 13.53
N ASP A 205 -14.21 -7.17 14.50
CA ASP A 205 -15.23 -6.11 14.54
C ASP A 205 -14.92 -4.95 13.57
N ILE A 206 -13.85 -5.05 12.77
CA ILE A 206 -13.49 -4.04 11.77
C ILE A 206 -14.37 -4.23 10.53
N ASP A 207 -15.15 -3.22 10.16
CA ASP A 207 -15.83 -3.24 8.86
C ASP A 207 -14.82 -3.03 7.73
N ALA A 208 -14.40 -4.15 7.15
CA ALA A 208 -13.45 -4.21 6.05
C ALA A 208 -14.12 -4.47 4.69
N ASN A 209 -15.43 -4.24 4.55
CA ASN A 209 -16.12 -4.45 3.27
C ASN A 209 -15.54 -3.56 2.16
N PHE A 210 -15.24 -2.30 2.49
CA PHE A 210 -14.66 -1.29 1.62
C PHE A 210 -13.41 -0.64 2.24
N SER A 211 -12.73 -1.38 3.09
CA SER A 211 -11.50 -0.93 3.74
C SER A 211 -10.49 -2.06 3.70
N GLY A 212 -9.28 -1.72 3.40
CA GLY A 212 -8.19 -2.68 3.27
C GLY A 212 -6.84 -2.05 3.52
N THR A 213 -5.81 -2.81 3.18
CA THR A 213 -4.43 -2.34 3.26
C THR A 213 -3.56 -3.04 2.23
N THR A 214 -2.59 -2.32 1.66
CA THR A 214 -1.43 -2.92 1.02
C THR A 214 -0.56 -3.61 2.06
N CYS A 215 0.38 -4.43 1.63
CA CYS A 215 1.36 -5.02 2.54
C CYS A 215 2.61 -5.43 1.76
N VAL A 216 3.67 -4.64 1.86
CA VAL A 216 4.99 -4.99 1.34
C VAL A 216 5.95 -5.22 2.51
N VAL A 217 6.48 -6.45 2.60
CA VAL A 217 7.36 -6.86 3.71
C VAL A 217 8.60 -7.53 3.17
N VAL A 218 9.75 -7.11 3.67
CA VAL A 218 11.06 -7.70 3.42
C VAL A 218 11.46 -8.55 4.62
N PHE A 219 11.74 -9.82 4.38
CA PHE A 219 12.29 -10.78 5.31
C PHE A 219 13.79 -10.93 4.98
N GLN A 220 14.64 -10.50 5.88
CA GLN A 220 16.08 -10.64 5.76
C GLN A 220 16.57 -11.77 6.67
N ALA A 221 17.27 -12.73 6.13
CA ALA A 221 17.95 -13.79 6.86
C ALA A 221 19.42 -13.86 6.41
N GLY A 222 20.31 -13.27 7.21
CA GLY A 222 21.70 -13.04 6.82
C GLY A 222 21.79 -12.17 5.58
N GLU A 223 22.49 -12.65 4.56
CA GLU A 223 22.62 -11.96 3.26
C GLU A 223 21.40 -12.13 2.36
N LYS A 224 20.44 -13.00 2.68
CA LYS A 224 19.34 -13.35 1.80
C LYS A 224 18.07 -12.57 2.14
N LEU A 225 17.39 -12.13 1.08
CA LEU A 225 16.15 -11.38 1.16
C LEU A 225 15.02 -12.13 0.46
N ILE A 226 13.86 -12.19 1.10
CA ILE A 226 12.58 -12.51 0.49
C ILE A 226 11.70 -11.29 0.66
N THR A 227 11.18 -10.73 -0.43
CA THR A 227 10.15 -9.68 -0.37
C THR A 227 8.81 -10.28 -0.75
N ALA A 228 7.79 -10.04 0.06
CA ALA A 228 6.41 -10.41 -0.22
C ALA A 228 5.58 -9.13 -0.38
N ASN A 229 4.84 -9.02 -1.48
CA ASN A 229 4.07 -7.82 -1.84
C ASN A 229 2.61 -8.11 -2.16
N VAL A 230 1.73 -7.32 -1.56
CA VAL A 230 0.31 -7.18 -1.87
C VAL A 230 0.01 -5.69 -1.99
N GLY A 231 -0.45 -5.25 -3.17
CA GLY A 231 -0.80 -3.86 -3.46
C GLY A 231 0.28 -3.10 -4.23
N ASP A 232 0.30 -1.80 -4.08
CA ASP A 232 1.10 -0.83 -4.82
C ASP A 232 2.04 0.02 -3.96
N SER A 233 2.13 -0.26 -2.67
CA SER A 233 3.33 0.10 -1.88
C SER A 233 4.54 -0.64 -2.46
N ARG A 234 5.74 -0.05 -2.36
CA ARG A 234 6.90 -0.58 -3.08
C ARG A 234 8.15 -0.64 -2.22
N ALA A 235 8.99 -1.62 -2.53
CA ALA A 235 10.33 -1.76 -1.98
C ALA A 235 11.36 -1.75 -3.11
N ILE A 236 12.50 -1.08 -2.88
CA ILE A 236 13.66 -1.03 -3.78
C ILE A 236 14.95 -1.32 -3.02
N ILE A 237 15.95 -1.86 -3.72
CA ILE A 237 17.33 -2.01 -3.23
C ILE A 237 18.30 -1.25 -4.15
N VAL A 238 19.27 -0.60 -3.54
CA VAL A 238 20.35 0.10 -4.28
C VAL A 238 21.67 -0.62 -4.07
N LYS A 239 22.31 -0.99 -5.20
CA LYS A 239 23.60 -1.65 -5.24
C LYS A 239 24.55 -0.88 -6.18
N GLY A 240 25.72 -0.50 -5.70
CA GLY A 240 26.57 0.40 -6.48
C GLY A 240 25.83 1.68 -6.88
N ASP A 241 25.71 1.94 -8.17
CA ASP A 241 24.95 3.06 -8.72
C ASP A 241 23.59 2.65 -9.33
N GLU A 242 23.22 1.39 -9.21
CA GLU A 242 22.00 0.87 -9.79
C GLU A 242 20.90 0.69 -8.72
N VAL A 243 19.64 0.83 -9.17
CA VAL A 243 18.46 0.60 -8.35
C VAL A 243 17.66 -0.55 -8.93
N TYR A 244 17.29 -1.51 -8.07
CA TYR A 244 16.51 -2.67 -8.44
C TYR A 244 15.22 -2.71 -7.65
N PRO A 245 14.08 -3.06 -8.28
CA PRO A 245 12.84 -3.29 -7.57
C PRO A 245 12.93 -4.57 -6.73
N LEU A 246 12.48 -4.50 -5.49
CA LEU A 246 12.22 -5.66 -4.63
C LEU A 246 10.74 -6.07 -4.68
N SER A 247 9.87 -5.22 -5.19
CA SER A 247 8.45 -5.52 -5.44
C SER A 247 8.00 -4.88 -6.74
N ILE A 248 6.89 -5.36 -7.28
CA ILE A 248 6.22 -4.82 -8.47
C ILE A 248 4.82 -4.42 -8.06
N ASP A 249 4.43 -3.18 -8.38
CA ASP A 249 3.12 -2.66 -8.07
C ASP A 249 2.02 -3.46 -8.77
N GLN A 250 1.00 -3.83 -8.03
CA GLN A 250 -0.08 -4.68 -8.52
C GLN A 250 -1.29 -3.82 -8.90
N LYS A 251 -1.24 -3.30 -10.12
CA LYS A 251 -2.31 -2.46 -10.67
C LYS A 251 -3.33 -3.30 -11.45
N PRO A 252 -4.63 -2.92 -11.46
CA PRO A 252 -5.70 -3.71 -12.07
C PRO A 252 -5.54 -3.98 -13.55
N ASN A 253 -4.82 -3.12 -14.28
CA ASN A 253 -4.55 -3.24 -15.70
C ASN A 253 -3.30 -4.08 -16.04
N ASN A 254 -2.56 -4.58 -15.06
CA ASN A 254 -1.48 -5.54 -15.29
C ASN A 254 -2.07 -6.84 -15.85
N GLU A 255 -1.47 -7.41 -16.85
CA GLU A 255 -2.06 -8.48 -17.69
C GLU A 255 -2.62 -9.67 -16.88
N ASN A 256 -1.85 -10.23 -15.95
CA ASN A 256 -2.29 -11.37 -15.14
C ASN A 256 -3.35 -10.99 -14.11
N GLU A 257 -3.22 -9.80 -13.54
CA GLU A 257 -4.16 -9.24 -12.59
C GLU A 257 -5.53 -8.99 -13.27
N LEU A 258 -5.50 -8.34 -14.44
CA LEU A 258 -6.68 -8.09 -15.26
C LEU A 258 -7.43 -9.39 -15.62
N LYS A 259 -6.70 -10.40 -16.11
CA LYS A 259 -7.28 -11.71 -16.45
C LYS A 259 -7.98 -12.34 -15.25
N ARG A 260 -7.38 -12.26 -14.05
CA ARG A 260 -7.98 -12.79 -12.82
C ARG A 260 -9.25 -12.03 -12.45
N ILE A 261 -9.21 -10.69 -12.44
CA ILE A 261 -10.36 -9.84 -12.10
C ILE A 261 -11.53 -10.10 -13.05
N LEU A 262 -11.28 -10.10 -14.37
CA LEU A 262 -12.32 -10.39 -15.36
C LEU A 262 -12.94 -11.79 -15.19
N LYS A 263 -12.11 -12.78 -14.86
CA LYS A 263 -12.57 -14.17 -14.60
C LYS A 263 -13.51 -14.25 -13.39
N HIS A 264 -13.36 -13.36 -12.41
CA HIS A 264 -14.22 -13.31 -11.23
C HIS A 264 -15.41 -12.36 -11.38
N GLY A 265 -15.66 -11.85 -12.59
CA GLY A 265 -16.80 -10.98 -12.90
C GLY A 265 -16.60 -9.52 -12.51
N GLY A 266 -15.38 -9.12 -12.17
CA GLY A 266 -14.99 -7.73 -12.03
C GLY A 266 -14.83 -7.04 -13.38
N GLU A 267 -14.81 -5.73 -13.37
CA GLU A 267 -14.52 -4.84 -14.51
C GLU A 267 -13.32 -3.96 -14.15
N VAL A 268 -12.49 -3.62 -15.14
CA VAL A 268 -11.33 -2.74 -14.93
C VAL A 268 -11.43 -1.56 -15.89
N SER A 269 -11.60 -0.38 -15.33
CA SER A 269 -11.65 0.87 -16.07
C SER A 269 -11.17 2.04 -15.21
N GLN A 270 -10.84 3.15 -15.86
CA GLN A 270 -10.66 4.44 -15.18
C GLN A 270 -12.04 4.99 -14.77
N TYR A 271 -12.06 5.88 -13.79
CA TYR A 271 -13.25 6.67 -13.49
C TYR A 271 -13.64 7.48 -14.74
N GLU A 272 -14.92 7.49 -15.08
CA GLU A 272 -15.43 8.19 -16.26
C GLU A 272 -16.63 9.07 -15.87
N GLU A 273 -16.54 10.37 -16.15
CA GLU A 273 -17.61 11.33 -15.96
C GLU A 273 -17.73 12.19 -17.22
N ASP A 274 -18.94 12.32 -17.75
CA ASP A 274 -19.26 13.04 -18.98
C ASP A 274 -18.38 12.62 -20.19
N GLY A 275 -17.99 11.33 -20.26
CA GLY A 275 -17.14 10.78 -21.31
C GLY A 275 -15.64 11.09 -21.15
N ILE A 276 -15.24 11.70 -20.03
CA ILE A 276 -13.84 12.00 -19.69
C ILE A 276 -13.34 10.96 -18.69
N LYS A 277 -12.30 10.23 -19.09
CA LYS A 277 -11.62 9.27 -18.23
C LYS A 277 -10.52 9.95 -17.41
N SER A 278 -10.46 9.68 -16.12
CA SER A 278 -9.49 10.27 -15.20
C SER A 278 -9.02 9.28 -14.14
N GLY A 279 -7.84 9.57 -13.58
CA GLY A 279 -7.23 8.80 -12.51
C GLY A 279 -6.73 7.40 -12.93
N PRO A 280 -6.36 6.54 -11.97
CA PRO A 280 -5.84 5.21 -12.22
C PRO A 280 -6.93 4.24 -12.70
N TYR A 281 -6.51 3.09 -13.26
CA TYR A 281 -7.41 1.96 -13.48
C TYR A 281 -7.86 1.38 -12.14
N ARG A 282 -9.16 1.10 -12.04
CA ARG A 282 -9.81 0.60 -10.83
C ARG A 282 -10.61 -0.66 -11.11
N VAL A 283 -10.79 -1.47 -10.07
CA VAL A 283 -11.68 -2.64 -10.10
C VAL A 283 -13.09 -2.20 -9.71
N TRP A 284 -14.05 -2.55 -10.55
CA TRP A 284 -15.45 -2.26 -10.36
C TRP A 284 -16.26 -3.54 -10.41
N LYS A 285 -17.38 -3.56 -9.73
CA LYS A 285 -18.43 -4.55 -10.00
C LYS A 285 -19.11 -4.16 -11.30
N LYS A 286 -19.31 -5.12 -12.18
CA LYS A 286 -19.86 -4.87 -13.52
C LYS A 286 -21.19 -4.09 -13.47
N GLY A 287 -21.19 -2.92 -14.13
CA GLY A 287 -22.33 -2.01 -14.17
C GLY A 287 -22.58 -1.20 -12.89
N GLU A 288 -21.65 -1.21 -11.94
CA GLU A 288 -21.77 -0.51 -10.66
C GLU A 288 -20.55 0.41 -10.44
N MET A 289 -20.73 1.46 -9.63
CA MET A 289 -19.66 2.41 -9.30
C MET A 289 -19.00 2.08 -7.94
N TYR A 290 -18.84 0.80 -7.63
CA TYR A 290 -18.11 0.30 -6.47
C TYR A 290 -17.42 -1.04 -6.79
N PRO A 291 -16.42 -1.49 -6.03
CA PRO A 291 -15.75 -0.81 -4.92
C PRO A 291 -14.84 0.33 -5.37
N GLY A 292 -14.35 0.37 -6.60
CA GLY A 292 -13.51 1.44 -7.11
C GLY A 292 -12.07 1.41 -6.62
N ILE A 293 -11.52 0.23 -6.33
CA ILE A 293 -10.18 0.06 -5.79
C ILE A 293 -9.10 0.16 -6.88
N ALA A 294 -8.04 0.93 -6.64
CA ALA A 294 -6.97 1.21 -7.62
C ALA A 294 -5.83 0.19 -7.63
N MET A 295 -5.92 -0.85 -6.82
CA MET A 295 -4.97 -1.95 -6.76
C MET A 295 -5.66 -3.29 -7.02
N SER A 296 -4.91 -4.28 -7.49
CA SER A 296 -5.44 -5.60 -7.84
C SER A 296 -5.26 -6.64 -6.74
N ARG A 297 -4.52 -6.29 -5.68
CA ARG A 297 -4.35 -7.10 -4.48
C ARG A 297 -4.38 -6.20 -3.25
N SER A 298 -5.01 -6.69 -2.18
CA SER A 298 -5.11 -6.04 -0.87
C SER A 298 -5.45 -7.07 0.20
N ILE A 299 -5.32 -6.69 1.48
CA ILE A 299 -5.83 -7.42 2.64
C ILE A 299 -6.99 -6.62 3.21
N GLY A 300 -8.15 -7.23 3.39
CA GLY A 300 -9.44 -6.57 3.59
C GLY A 300 -10.22 -6.45 2.30
N ASP A 301 -10.90 -5.35 2.05
CA ASP A 301 -11.68 -5.12 0.83
C ASP A 301 -12.60 -6.28 0.47
N LEU A 302 -13.36 -6.78 1.45
CA LEU A 302 -14.10 -8.04 1.33
C LEU A 302 -15.09 -8.05 0.16
N VAL A 303 -15.60 -6.90 -0.27
CA VAL A 303 -16.41 -6.77 -1.48
C VAL A 303 -15.54 -6.94 -2.73
N ALA A 304 -14.37 -6.29 -2.80
CA ALA A 304 -13.45 -6.41 -3.92
C ALA A 304 -12.86 -7.82 -4.05
N SER A 305 -12.70 -8.54 -2.94
CA SER A 305 -12.19 -9.92 -2.95
C SER A 305 -13.11 -10.86 -3.73
N THR A 306 -14.43 -10.60 -3.74
CA THR A 306 -15.40 -11.35 -4.56
C THR A 306 -15.23 -11.11 -6.06
N LEU A 307 -14.54 -10.04 -6.45
CA LEU A 307 -14.28 -9.62 -7.82
C LEU A 307 -12.85 -9.96 -8.28
N GLY A 308 -12.12 -10.73 -7.47
CA GLY A 308 -10.78 -11.20 -7.83
C GLY A 308 -9.63 -10.32 -7.34
N VAL A 309 -9.85 -9.35 -6.47
CA VAL A 309 -8.79 -8.75 -5.65
C VAL A 309 -8.40 -9.79 -4.59
N ILE A 310 -7.11 -10.06 -4.42
CA ILE A 310 -6.65 -11.18 -3.59
C ILE A 310 -5.56 -10.78 -2.60
N PRO A 311 -5.47 -11.44 -1.44
CA PRO A 311 -4.42 -11.20 -0.45
C PRO A 311 -3.15 -12.04 -0.67
N GLU A 312 -3.08 -12.86 -1.71
CA GLU A 312 -1.90 -13.68 -2.01
C GLU A 312 -0.74 -12.81 -2.48
N PRO A 313 0.40 -12.81 -1.78
CA PRO A 313 1.53 -11.99 -2.17
C PRO A 313 2.29 -12.56 -3.38
N GLU A 314 2.92 -11.67 -4.15
CA GLU A 314 4.02 -12.01 -5.04
C GLU A 314 5.35 -11.94 -4.29
N TYR A 315 6.31 -12.72 -4.76
CA TYR A 315 7.59 -12.86 -4.09
C TYR A 315 8.75 -12.48 -5.01
N THR A 316 9.74 -11.83 -4.44
CA THR A 316 11.06 -11.67 -5.06
C THR A 316 12.14 -12.13 -4.10
N GLU A 317 13.23 -12.66 -4.65
CA GLU A 317 14.42 -13.03 -3.88
C GLU A 317 15.58 -12.12 -4.29
N ASN A 318 16.37 -11.73 -3.31
CA ASN A 318 17.56 -10.91 -3.52
C ASN A 318 18.65 -11.30 -2.53
N ILE A 319 19.85 -10.78 -2.73
CA ILE A 319 21.00 -11.02 -1.87
C ILE A 319 21.62 -9.67 -1.49
N ILE A 320 21.98 -9.50 -0.25
CA ILE A 320 22.84 -8.42 0.23
C ILE A 320 24.27 -8.80 -0.12
N ASP A 321 24.98 -7.94 -0.83
CA ASP A 321 26.37 -8.11 -1.20
C ASP A 321 27.19 -6.87 -0.84
N LYS A 322 28.48 -6.89 -1.11
CA LYS A 322 29.40 -5.78 -0.80
C LYS A 322 29.04 -4.45 -1.46
N ASP A 323 28.28 -4.49 -2.56
CA ASP A 323 27.86 -3.31 -3.30
C ASP A 323 26.48 -2.81 -2.85
N THR A 324 25.80 -3.55 -1.97
CA THR A 324 24.50 -3.17 -1.40
C THR A 324 24.64 -1.97 -0.47
N LYS A 325 23.90 -0.92 -0.76
CA LYS A 325 23.94 0.34 -0.01
C LYS A 325 22.75 0.48 0.93
N PHE A 326 21.54 0.43 0.37
CA PHE A 326 20.33 0.61 1.16
C PHE A 326 19.10 -0.02 0.50
N ILE A 327 18.07 -0.22 1.33
CA ILE A 327 16.71 -0.57 0.93
C ILE A 327 15.80 0.58 1.36
N ILE A 328 14.85 0.94 0.49
CA ILE A 328 13.73 1.83 0.82
C ILE A 328 12.44 1.04 0.61
N VAL A 329 11.58 1.05 1.63
CA VAL A 329 10.20 0.55 1.55
C VAL A 329 9.29 1.72 1.86
N ALA A 330 8.30 2.00 1.01
CA ALA A 330 7.39 3.13 1.22
C ALA A 330 5.97 2.86 0.68
N SER A 331 5.00 3.62 1.19
CA SER A 331 3.65 3.70 0.65
C SER A 331 3.61 4.49 -0.67
N ASP A 332 2.49 4.44 -1.38
CA ASP A 332 2.30 5.17 -2.65
C ASP A 332 2.33 6.69 -2.46
N GLY A 333 2.14 7.19 -1.23
CA GLY A 333 2.43 8.58 -0.88
C GLY A 333 3.82 9.08 -1.31
N VAL A 334 4.79 8.15 -1.47
CA VAL A 334 6.10 8.41 -2.10
C VAL A 334 6.06 8.10 -3.58
N TRP A 335 5.56 6.93 -3.96
CA TRP A 335 5.74 6.36 -5.29
C TRP A 335 4.84 6.95 -6.36
N GLU A 336 3.78 7.68 -5.99
CA GLU A 336 2.91 8.36 -6.95
C GLU A 336 3.68 9.38 -7.80
N PHE A 337 4.62 10.11 -7.20
CA PHE A 337 5.37 11.16 -7.87
C PHE A 337 6.86 10.90 -7.99
N LEU A 338 7.44 10.00 -7.20
CA LEU A 338 8.88 9.75 -7.19
C LEU A 338 9.18 8.37 -7.78
N ASP A 339 9.89 8.33 -8.89
CA ASP A 339 10.37 7.08 -9.45
C ASP A 339 11.57 6.52 -8.66
N ASN A 340 11.90 5.25 -8.89
CA ASN A 340 12.97 4.55 -8.20
C ASN A 340 14.31 5.28 -8.28
N LYS A 341 14.61 5.92 -9.43
CA LYS A 341 15.87 6.64 -9.66
C LYS A 341 15.90 7.95 -8.87
N THR A 342 14.81 8.67 -8.82
CA THR A 342 14.67 9.89 -8.03
C THR A 342 14.85 9.58 -6.55
N VAL A 343 14.17 8.56 -6.04
CA VAL A 343 14.32 8.10 -4.64
C VAL A 343 15.77 7.73 -4.35
N LYS A 344 16.42 6.93 -5.20
CA LYS A 344 17.86 6.63 -5.06
C LYS A 344 18.70 7.89 -4.93
N ASN A 345 18.50 8.87 -5.83
CA ASN A 345 19.31 10.09 -5.86
C ASN A 345 19.06 10.98 -4.63
N LEU A 346 17.85 11.03 -4.11
CA LEU A 346 17.52 11.77 -2.88
C LEU A 346 18.15 11.12 -1.64
N VAL A 347 18.17 9.80 -1.56
CA VAL A 347 18.68 9.05 -0.39
C VAL A 347 20.20 8.99 -0.36
N MET A 348 20.87 8.91 -1.53
CA MET A 348 22.31 8.70 -1.62
C MET A 348 23.17 9.69 -0.78
N PRO A 349 22.92 11.00 -0.75
CA PRO A 349 23.69 11.93 0.09
C PRO A 349 23.60 11.64 1.60
N PHE A 350 22.47 11.10 2.05
CA PHE A 350 22.26 10.71 3.45
C PHE A 350 22.90 9.36 3.75
N TYR A 351 22.86 8.41 2.80
CA TYR A 351 23.58 7.15 2.92
C TYR A 351 25.07 7.38 3.15
N LEU A 352 25.70 8.27 2.37
CA LEU A 352 27.12 8.61 2.52
C LEU A 352 27.46 9.23 3.88
N LYS A 353 26.49 9.83 4.57
CA LYS A 353 26.62 10.37 5.94
C LYS A 353 26.21 9.36 7.02
N GLY A 354 25.65 8.22 6.63
CA GLY A 354 25.09 7.23 7.56
C GLY A 354 23.88 7.77 8.31
N ASP A 355 23.02 8.54 7.65
CA ASP A 355 21.85 9.23 8.23
C ASP A 355 20.52 8.73 7.58
N PRO A 356 19.99 7.58 7.98
CA PRO A 356 18.73 7.06 7.43
C PRO A 356 17.52 7.91 7.84
N GLU A 357 17.56 8.60 8.99
CA GLU A 357 16.49 9.50 9.43
C GLU A 357 16.39 10.73 8.53
N GLY A 358 17.52 11.36 8.20
CA GLY A 358 17.59 12.44 7.24
C GLY A 358 17.11 12.01 5.85
N ALA A 359 17.42 10.78 5.43
CA ALA A 359 16.92 10.21 4.17
C ALA A 359 15.39 10.09 4.16
N ALA A 360 14.81 9.51 5.21
CA ALA A 360 13.36 9.36 5.32
C ALA A 360 12.64 10.72 5.36
N LYS A 361 13.17 11.68 6.13
CA LYS A 361 12.63 13.06 6.18
C LYS A 361 12.71 13.76 4.82
N ALA A 362 13.80 13.59 4.08
CA ALA A 362 13.97 14.18 2.75
C ALA A 362 12.97 13.60 1.74
N LEU A 363 12.73 12.29 1.78
CA LEU A 363 11.71 11.65 0.94
C LEU A 363 10.32 12.18 1.26
N ILE A 364 9.94 12.24 2.53
CA ILE A 364 8.64 12.76 2.96
C ILE A 364 8.46 14.22 2.52
N ALA A 365 9.49 15.05 2.72
CA ALA A 365 9.42 16.47 2.34
C ALA A 365 9.25 16.66 0.84
N GLU A 366 10.01 15.89 0.01
CA GLU A 366 9.91 15.98 -1.45
C GLU A 366 8.56 15.43 -1.95
N SER A 367 8.08 14.30 -1.41
CA SER A 367 6.75 13.77 -1.74
C SER A 367 5.64 14.76 -1.36
N THR A 368 5.68 15.32 -0.15
CA THR A 368 4.70 16.34 0.30
C THR A 368 4.72 17.57 -0.63
N ARG A 369 5.92 17.96 -1.14
CA ARG A 369 6.03 19.07 -2.09
C ARG A 369 5.30 18.76 -3.40
N TRP A 370 5.45 17.54 -3.91
CA TRP A 370 4.77 17.10 -5.13
C TRP A 370 3.26 17.01 -4.93
N TRP A 371 2.79 16.38 -3.86
CA TRP A 371 1.37 16.31 -3.52
C TRP A 371 0.72 17.69 -3.49
N ASN A 372 1.33 18.68 -2.81
CA ASN A 372 0.82 20.06 -2.76
C ASN A 372 0.83 20.79 -4.11
N GLN A 373 1.54 20.30 -5.12
CA GLN A 373 1.59 20.92 -6.46
C GLN A 373 0.61 20.28 -7.44
N GLU A 374 0.37 18.99 -7.31
CA GLU A 374 -0.39 18.20 -8.29
C GLU A 374 -1.80 17.87 -7.81
N ASP A 375 -2.06 17.88 -6.50
CA ASP A 375 -3.34 17.53 -5.90
C ASP A 375 -3.74 18.50 -4.78
N ILE A 376 -5.03 18.55 -4.47
CA ILE A 376 -5.60 19.30 -3.32
C ILE A 376 -5.53 18.48 -2.02
N VAL A 377 -5.34 17.17 -2.13
CA VAL A 377 -5.19 16.22 -1.02
C VAL A 377 -3.72 15.79 -0.94
N VAL A 378 -3.16 15.71 0.26
CA VAL A 378 -1.85 15.08 0.48
C VAL A 378 -2.10 13.71 1.07
N ASP A 379 -1.51 12.68 0.48
CA ASP A 379 -1.64 11.34 1.03
C ASP A 379 -0.80 11.11 2.29
N ASP A 380 -1.09 10.02 3.00
CA ASP A 380 -0.24 9.54 4.08
C ASP A 380 1.09 9.07 3.48
N ILE A 381 2.19 9.35 4.15
CA ILE A 381 3.52 9.05 3.61
C ILE A 381 4.32 8.27 4.65
N THR A 382 4.60 7.02 4.34
CA THR A 382 5.38 6.14 5.22
C THR A 382 6.63 5.65 4.51
N VAL A 383 7.77 5.76 5.18
CA VAL A 383 9.09 5.37 4.67
C VAL A 383 9.82 4.54 5.71
N VAL A 384 10.36 3.39 5.29
CA VAL A 384 11.36 2.61 6.03
C VAL A 384 12.66 2.64 5.23
N ALA A 385 13.72 3.20 5.80
CA ALA A 385 15.06 3.32 5.21
C ALA A 385 16.05 2.44 5.95
N VAL A 386 16.61 1.44 5.27
CA VAL A 386 17.54 0.45 5.83
C VAL A 386 18.89 0.60 5.14
N PHE A 387 19.96 0.90 5.90
CA PHE A 387 21.33 1.10 5.41
C PHE A 387 22.23 -0.08 5.79
N PHE A 388 23.01 -0.55 4.83
CA PHE A 388 23.97 -1.66 4.95
C PHE A 388 25.41 -1.21 4.98
#